data_b21652ff97c0cc66a0044647250f443b
#
_entry.id   b21652ff97c0cc66a0044647250f443b
#
_cell.length_a   1.000
_cell.length_b   1.000
_cell.length_c   1.000
_cell.angle_alpha   90.00
_cell.angle_beta   90.00
_cell.angle_gamma   90.00
#
_symmetry.space_group_name_H-M   'P 1'
#
loop_
_entity.id
_entity.type
_entity.pdbx_description
1 polymer ?
#
loop_
_entity_poly.entity_id
_entity_poly.type
_entity_poly.pdbx_seq_one_letter_code
_entity_poly.pdbx_strand_id
1 'polypeptide(L)'
;RYGERTQLEFDALVYHAVALSGVTGRRPRIGLLGTASGDPQWFSYRAIEAGRVAGFDVSTLDLFPMPNHADPAAYLLDQDVVWVNGGSVANLLAVWQVHDLEPAFRAAWAAGVVLAGVSAGSICWFDGGCTDSFGPDLRAVTNGLGLLPYGNGVHYDSEERRRPTIHALVGDGTLGVTHCTD
;
A
#
# COMPACT_ATOMS: atom_id res chain seq x y z
N ARG A 1 34.05 5.01 0.84
CA ARG A 1 33.61 3.61 0.55
C ARG A 1 32.15 3.69 0.16
N TYR A 2 31.85 3.41 -1.09
CA TYR A 2 30.47 3.14 -1.51
C TYR A 2 30.05 1.85 -0.80
N GLY A 3 29.03 1.93 0.07
CA GLY A 3 28.50 0.75 0.74
C GLY A 3 27.97 -0.26 -0.29
N GLU A 4 28.07 -1.53 0.01
CA GLU A 4 27.48 -2.58 -0.80
C GLU A 4 26.00 -2.24 -1.01
N ARG A 5 25.57 -2.18 -2.28
CA ARG A 5 24.17 -2.03 -2.61
C ARG A 5 23.49 -3.36 -2.30
N THR A 6 22.87 -3.46 -1.14
CA THR A 6 22.05 -4.63 -0.85
C THR A 6 20.94 -4.71 -1.90
N GLN A 7 20.82 -5.88 -2.53
CA GLN A 7 19.72 -6.17 -3.44
C GLN A 7 18.41 -6.10 -2.65
N LEU A 8 17.35 -5.53 -3.25
CA LEU A 8 16.02 -5.63 -2.67
C LEU A 8 15.56 -7.09 -2.77
N GLU A 9 15.08 -7.63 -1.67
CA GLU A 9 14.45 -8.95 -1.61
C GLU A 9 13.04 -8.80 -1.04
N PHE A 10 12.12 -9.63 -1.51
CA PHE A 10 10.77 -9.67 -0.94
C PHE A 10 10.78 -10.47 0.36
N ASP A 11 10.04 -9.98 1.34
CA ASP A 11 9.86 -10.62 2.64
C ASP A 11 8.71 -11.64 2.63
N ALA A 12 8.49 -12.27 3.77
CA ALA A 12 7.44 -13.27 3.96
C ALA A 12 6.04 -12.72 3.68
N LEU A 13 5.79 -11.42 3.87
CA LEU A 13 4.48 -10.82 3.67
C LEU A 13 4.12 -10.76 2.17
N VAL A 14 5.08 -10.42 1.31
CA VAL A 14 4.87 -10.45 -0.15
C VAL A 14 4.59 -11.88 -0.62
N TYR A 15 5.35 -12.86 -0.16
CA TYR A 15 5.09 -14.27 -0.49
C TYR A 15 3.73 -14.74 0.02
N HIS A 16 3.30 -14.28 1.20
CA HIS A 16 1.98 -14.60 1.74
C HIS A 16 0.87 -13.98 0.89
N ALA A 17 0.99 -12.71 0.49
CA ALA A 17 0.03 -12.06 -0.42
C ALA A 17 -0.09 -12.83 -1.74
N VAL A 18 1.03 -13.26 -2.32
CA VAL A 18 1.04 -14.11 -3.52
C VAL A 18 0.35 -15.45 -3.27
N ALA A 19 0.59 -16.09 -2.14
CA ALA A 19 -0.08 -17.36 -1.79
C ALA A 19 -1.60 -17.19 -1.66
N LEU A 20 -2.07 -16.07 -1.10
CA LEU A 20 -3.50 -15.75 -0.97
C LEU A 20 -4.19 -15.58 -2.33
N SER A 21 -3.49 -15.14 -3.37
CA SER A 21 -4.07 -15.02 -4.72
C SER A 21 -4.44 -16.36 -5.34
N GLY A 22 -3.89 -17.46 -4.84
CA GLY A 22 -4.16 -18.81 -5.31
C GLY A 22 -3.67 -19.09 -6.74
N VAL A 23 -2.93 -18.19 -7.37
CA VAL A 23 -2.45 -18.38 -8.75
C VAL A 23 -1.46 -19.54 -8.84
N THR A 24 -1.67 -20.40 -9.82
CA THR A 24 -0.81 -21.55 -10.11
C THR A 24 -0.60 -21.68 -11.63
N GLY A 25 0.46 -22.42 -12.03
CA GLY A 25 0.71 -22.71 -13.45
C GLY A 25 1.31 -21.57 -14.28
N ARG A 26 1.44 -20.37 -13.70
CA ARG A 26 2.13 -19.21 -14.29
C ARG A 26 2.79 -18.37 -13.21
N ARG A 27 3.60 -17.41 -13.63
CA ARG A 27 4.17 -16.43 -12.69
C ARG A 27 3.07 -15.52 -12.14
N PRO A 28 3.04 -15.27 -10.81
CA PRO A 28 2.14 -14.31 -10.21
C PRO A 28 2.43 -12.88 -10.70
N ARG A 29 1.40 -12.12 -10.99
CA ARG A 29 1.47 -10.71 -11.39
C ARG A 29 1.28 -9.82 -10.17
N ILE A 30 2.25 -8.96 -9.91
CA ILE A 30 2.20 -8.00 -8.81
C ILE A 30 2.21 -6.59 -9.38
N GLY A 31 1.13 -5.87 -9.20
CA GLY A 31 1.03 -4.44 -9.49
C GLY A 31 1.55 -3.63 -8.31
N LEU A 32 2.67 -2.94 -8.47
CA LEU A 32 3.28 -2.11 -7.46
C LEU A 32 2.82 -0.66 -7.62
N LEU A 33 2.36 -0.03 -6.53
CA LEU A 33 1.97 1.38 -6.49
C LEU A 33 2.87 2.14 -5.52
N GLY A 34 3.62 3.11 -6.04
CA GLY A 34 4.53 3.97 -5.29
C GLY A 34 3.97 5.35 -4.96
N THR A 35 2.68 5.59 -5.23
CA THR A 35 2.03 6.91 -5.18
C THR A 35 2.23 7.64 -3.85
N ALA A 36 2.23 6.93 -2.71
CA ALA A 36 2.47 7.52 -1.39
C ALA A 36 3.81 8.24 -1.26
N SER A 37 4.78 7.91 -2.11
CA SER A 37 6.12 8.51 -2.15
C SER A 37 6.47 9.17 -3.50
N GLY A 38 5.47 9.39 -4.37
CA GLY A 38 5.62 10.08 -5.65
C GLY A 38 6.21 9.20 -6.75
N ASP A 39 5.92 7.90 -6.75
CA ASP A 39 6.32 6.91 -7.76
C ASP A 39 7.84 6.91 -8.06
N PRO A 40 8.71 6.69 -7.07
CA PRO A 40 10.16 6.81 -7.24
C PRO A 40 10.71 5.70 -8.14
N GLN A 41 11.12 6.04 -9.34
CA GLN A 41 11.59 5.11 -10.39
C GLN A 41 12.72 4.18 -9.91
N TRP A 42 13.62 4.69 -9.07
CA TRP A 42 14.72 3.87 -8.54
C TRP A 42 14.22 2.68 -7.69
N PHE A 43 13.09 2.87 -7.00
CA PHE A 43 12.47 1.79 -6.22
C PHE A 43 11.74 0.82 -7.14
N SER A 44 10.99 1.33 -8.13
CA SER A 44 10.29 0.52 -9.12
C SER A 44 11.23 -0.45 -9.84
N TYR A 45 12.39 0.03 -10.31
CA TYR A 45 13.39 -0.83 -10.95
C TYR A 45 13.93 -1.93 -10.01
N ARG A 46 14.16 -1.61 -8.74
CA ARG A 46 14.64 -2.60 -7.77
C ARG A 46 13.58 -3.64 -7.45
N ALA A 47 12.32 -3.24 -7.35
CA ALA A 47 11.22 -4.15 -7.10
C ALA A 47 10.95 -5.08 -8.29
N ILE A 48 11.03 -4.58 -9.53
CA ILE A 48 10.91 -5.39 -10.74
C ILE A 48 12.04 -6.43 -10.79
N GLU A 49 13.28 -6.04 -10.47
CA GLU A 49 14.40 -7.00 -10.43
C GLU A 49 14.24 -8.03 -9.30
N ALA A 50 13.78 -7.60 -8.11
CA ALA A 50 13.46 -8.53 -7.02
C ALA A 50 12.37 -9.54 -7.44
N GLY A 51 11.34 -9.07 -8.18
CA GLY A 51 10.30 -9.93 -8.75
C GLY A 51 10.86 -10.96 -9.71
N ARG A 52 11.76 -10.53 -10.62
CA ARG A 52 12.42 -11.43 -11.56
C ARG A 52 13.16 -12.56 -10.83
N VAL A 53 13.87 -12.24 -9.75
CA VAL A 53 14.60 -13.21 -8.92
C VAL A 53 13.65 -14.12 -8.15
N ALA A 54 12.56 -13.58 -7.60
CA ALA A 54 11.56 -14.33 -6.84
C ALA A 54 10.63 -15.20 -7.74
N GLY A 55 10.69 -15.02 -9.06
CA GLY A 55 9.80 -15.72 -9.99
C GLY A 55 8.43 -15.07 -10.15
N PHE A 56 8.29 -13.76 -9.83
CA PHE A 56 7.08 -12.97 -10.00
C PHE A 56 7.20 -12.04 -11.20
N ASP A 57 6.06 -11.68 -11.80
CA ASP A 57 5.95 -10.63 -12.81
C ASP A 57 5.51 -9.35 -12.11
N VAL A 58 6.49 -8.48 -11.80
CA VAL A 58 6.24 -7.20 -11.14
C VAL A 58 6.19 -6.10 -12.18
N SER A 59 5.14 -5.30 -12.13
CA SER A 59 4.98 -4.06 -12.92
C SER A 59 4.51 -2.93 -12.02
N THR A 60 4.46 -1.69 -12.53
CA THR A 60 4.05 -0.53 -11.74
C THR A 60 2.85 0.17 -12.33
N LEU A 61 1.97 0.68 -11.48
CA LEU A 61 1.04 1.74 -11.82
C LEU A 61 1.59 3.03 -11.22
N ASP A 62 2.23 3.82 -12.06
CA ASP A 62 2.73 5.15 -11.72
C ASP A 62 1.69 6.19 -12.10
N LEU A 63 1.49 7.19 -11.24
CA LEU A 63 0.60 8.32 -11.46
C LEU A 63 1.39 9.64 -11.62
N PHE A 64 2.70 9.61 -11.35
CA PHE A 64 3.61 10.74 -11.50
C PHE A 64 4.63 10.49 -12.61
N PRO A 65 4.90 11.53 -13.49
CA PRO A 65 4.20 12.83 -13.56
C PRO A 65 2.82 12.73 -14.21
N MET A 66 2.46 11.58 -14.77
CA MET A 66 1.19 11.23 -15.37
C MET A 66 1.02 9.71 -15.35
N PRO A 67 -0.21 9.18 -15.45
CA PRO A 67 -0.43 7.74 -15.51
C PRO A 67 0.38 7.07 -16.62
N ASN A 68 1.10 6.00 -16.27
CA ASN A 68 1.87 5.20 -17.23
C ASN A 68 1.01 4.14 -17.95
N HIS A 69 -0.24 3.97 -17.55
CA HIS A 69 -1.24 3.12 -18.19
C HIS A 69 -2.42 3.96 -18.66
N ALA A 70 -2.88 3.72 -19.89
CA ALA A 70 -4.04 4.42 -20.47
C ALA A 70 -5.35 4.08 -19.73
N ASP A 71 -5.43 2.88 -19.15
CA ASP A 71 -6.56 2.41 -18.35
C ASP A 71 -6.03 1.80 -17.03
N PRO A 72 -5.91 2.60 -15.97
CA PRO A 72 -5.50 2.13 -14.66
C PRO A 72 -6.43 1.06 -14.07
N ALA A 73 -7.74 1.12 -14.36
CA ALA A 73 -8.70 0.15 -13.84
C ALA A 73 -8.48 -1.23 -14.47
N ALA A 74 -8.31 -1.29 -15.79
CA ALA A 74 -7.96 -2.53 -16.47
C ALA A 74 -6.62 -3.10 -16.00
N TYR A 75 -5.62 -2.22 -15.75
CA TYR A 75 -4.34 -2.63 -15.18
C TYR A 75 -4.50 -3.31 -13.82
N LEU A 76 -5.27 -2.71 -12.90
CA LEU A 76 -5.49 -3.25 -11.56
C LEU A 76 -6.21 -4.61 -11.59
N LEU A 77 -7.19 -4.77 -12.49
CA LEU A 77 -7.93 -6.02 -12.68
C LEU A 77 -7.08 -7.15 -13.26
N ASP A 78 -6.00 -6.85 -13.97
CA ASP A 78 -5.10 -7.85 -14.58
C ASP A 78 -4.02 -8.34 -13.58
N GLN A 79 -4.00 -7.83 -12.35
CA GLN A 79 -3.05 -8.27 -11.33
C GLN A 79 -3.60 -9.44 -10.49
N ASP A 80 -2.69 -10.21 -9.89
CA ASP A 80 -3.03 -11.18 -8.85
C ASP A 80 -2.91 -10.54 -7.45
N VAL A 81 -1.95 -9.63 -7.31
CA VAL A 81 -1.69 -8.87 -6.10
C VAL A 81 -1.47 -7.40 -6.49
N VAL A 82 -2.11 -6.49 -5.78
CA VAL A 82 -1.79 -5.07 -5.78
C VAL A 82 -1.08 -4.76 -4.47
N TRP A 83 0.17 -4.28 -4.57
CA TRP A 83 1.00 -3.92 -3.44
C TRP A 83 1.25 -2.43 -3.40
N VAL A 84 0.84 -1.77 -2.32
CA VAL A 84 0.99 -0.33 -2.14
C VAL A 84 2.10 -0.02 -1.15
N ASN A 85 3.04 0.82 -1.57
CA ASN A 85 4.18 1.23 -0.75
C ASN A 85 3.80 2.25 0.31
N GLY A 86 4.68 2.37 1.32
CA GLY A 86 4.61 3.40 2.35
C GLY A 86 4.97 4.80 1.86
N GLY A 87 4.70 5.77 2.71
CA GLY A 87 4.91 7.20 2.47
C GLY A 87 3.81 8.04 3.09
N SER A 88 3.36 9.09 2.42
CA SER A 88 2.25 9.93 2.85
C SER A 88 0.90 9.34 2.44
N VAL A 89 0.12 8.83 3.40
CA VAL A 89 -1.25 8.35 3.12
C VAL A 89 -2.17 9.50 2.67
N ALA A 90 -1.97 10.70 3.16
CA ALA A 90 -2.76 11.86 2.75
C ALA A 90 -2.56 12.18 1.26
N ASN A 91 -1.30 12.19 0.79
CA ASN A 91 -0.99 12.41 -0.63
C ASN A 91 -1.49 11.24 -1.49
N LEU A 92 -1.30 10.01 -1.02
CA LEU A 92 -1.80 8.80 -1.68
C LEU A 92 -3.29 8.90 -1.99
N LEU A 93 -4.10 9.14 -0.96
CA LEU A 93 -5.56 9.23 -1.07
C LEU A 93 -6.00 10.41 -1.94
N ALA A 94 -5.36 11.58 -1.81
CA ALA A 94 -5.66 12.74 -2.62
C ALA A 94 -5.40 12.49 -4.11
N VAL A 95 -4.27 11.86 -4.46
CA VAL A 95 -3.95 11.52 -5.85
C VAL A 95 -4.92 10.46 -6.39
N TRP A 96 -5.21 9.42 -5.63
CA TRP A 96 -6.17 8.40 -6.04
C TRP A 96 -7.58 8.95 -6.24
N GLN A 97 -8.00 9.90 -5.41
CA GLN A 97 -9.28 10.60 -5.58
C GLN A 97 -9.32 11.41 -6.89
N VAL A 98 -8.23 12.14 -7.21
CA VAL A 98 -8.14 12.92 -8.47
C VAL A 98 -8.23 12.01 -9.70
N HIS A 99 -7.68 10.79 -9.63
CA HIS A 99 -7.69 9.81 -10.71
C HIS A 99 -8.89 8.86 -10.67
N ASP A 100 -9.84 9.06 -9.75
CA ASP A 100 -11.05 8.22 -9.58
C ASP A 100 -10.73 6.71 -9.48
N LEU A 101 -9.71 6.35 -8.69
CA LEU A 101 -9.25 4.96 -8.60
C LEU A 101 -10.02 4.10 -7.58
N GLU A 102 -10.78 4.70 -6.67
CA GLU A 102 -11.53 3.93 -5.66
C GLU A 102 -12.45 2.87 -6.28
N PRO A 103 -13.27 3.16 -7.32
CA PRO A 103 -14.10 2.15 -7.95
C PRO A 103 -13.27 1.01 -8.57
N ALA A 104 -12.08 1.32 -9.12
CA ALA A 104 -11.18 0.34 -9.70
C ALA A 104 -10.60 -0.62 -8.65
N PHE A 105 -10.19 -0.11 -7.48
CA PHE A 105 -9.75 -0.97 -6.36
C PHE A 105 -10.87 -1.86 -5.83
N ARG A 106 -12.08 -1.32 -5.69
CA ARG A 106 -13.25 -2.12 -5.27
C ARG A 106 -13.56 -3.22 -6.27
N ALA A 107 -13.49 -2.93 -7.57
CA ALA A 107 -13.71 -3.91 -8.63
C ALA A 107 -12.62 -4.99 -8.64
N ALA A 108 -11.35 -4.61 -8.50
CA ALA A 108 -10.23 -5.54 -8.41
C ALA A 108 -10.37 -6.48 -7.20
N TRP A 109 -10.70 -5.92 -6.03
CA TRP A 109 -10.94 -6.71 -4.81
C TRP A 109 -12.11 -7.69 -4.99
N ALA A 110 -13.23 -7.22 -5.54
CA ALA A 110 -14.39 -8.07 -5.82
C ALA A 110 -14.09 -9.17 -6.84
N ALA A 111 -13.14 -8.95 -7.75
CA ALA A 111 -12.64 -9.94 -8.70
C ALA A 111 -11.63 -10.94 -8.11
N GLY A 112 -11.24 -10.77 -6.84
CA GLY A 112 -10.31 -11.67 -6.14
C GLY A 112 -8.84 -11.24 -6.19
N VAL A 113 -8.54 -10.03 -6.68
CA VAL A 113 -7.18 -9.47 -6.58
C VAL A 113 -6.86 -9.21 -5.11
N VAL A 114 -5.70 -9.69 -4.65
CA VAL A 114 -5.24 -9.45 -3.28
C VAL A 114 -4.74 -8.02 -3.16
N LEU A 115 -5.37 -7.22 -2.30
CA LEU A 115 -4.92 -5.87 -1.97
C LEU A 115 -4.03 -5.93 -0.73
N ALA A 116 -2.81 -5.44 -0.84
CA ALA A 116 -1.81 -5.47 0.22
C ALA A 116 -1.00 -4.16 0.25
N GLY A 117 -0.18 -3.99 1.26
CA GLY A 117 0.70 -2.83 1.35
C GLY A 117 1.29 -2.63 2.73
N VAL A 118 2.19 -1.64 2.84
CA VAL A 118 2.90 -1.32 4.08
C VAL A 118 2.67 0.13 4.48
N SER A 119 2.55 0.41 5.80
CA SER A 119 2.41 1.76 6.33
C SER A 119 1.24 2.51 5.67
N ALA A 120 1.48 3.62 4.97
CA ALA A 120 0.47 4.36 4.20
C ALA A 120 -0.33 3.45 3.26
N GLY A 121 0.34 2.49 2.60
CA GLY A 121 -0.27 1.51 1.71
C GLY A 121 -1.05 0.40 2.42
N SER A 122 -0.94 0.29 3.74
CA SER A 122 -1.83 -0.51 4.57
C SER A 122 -3.05 0.32 5.02
N ILE A 123 -2.82 1.53 5.54
CA ILE A 123 -3.88 2.41 6.06
C ILE A 123 -4.94 2.70 4.99
N CYS A 124 -4.55 2.86 3.73
CA CYS A 124 -5.45 3.26 2.65
C CYS A 124 -6.65 2.32 2.43
N TRP A 125 -6.55 1.05 2.82
CA TRP A 125 -7.62 0.06 2.65
C TRP A 125 -8.70 0.13 3.73
N PHE A 126 -8.37 0.74 4.87
CA PHE A 126 -9.24 0.89 6.04
C PHE A 126 -10.04 2.20 5.99
N ASP A 127 -10.90 2.43 6.99
CA ASP A 127 -11.60 3.71 7.15
C ASP A 127 -10.60 4.86 7.42
N GLY A 128 -9.49 4.54 8.06
CA GLY A 128 -8.43 5.50 8.36
C GLY A 128 -7.36 4.93 9.28
N GLY A 129 -6.54 5.81 9.84
CA GLY A 129 -5.47 5.41 10.75
C GLY A 129 -4.69 6.58 11.32
N CYS A 130 -3.66 6.25 12.09
CA CYS A 130 -2.73 7.23 12.66
C CYS A 130 -1.56 7.46 11.70
N THR A 131 -1.25 8.71 11.38
CA THR A 131 -0.24 9.09 10.38
C THR A 131 0.53 10.35 10.73
N ASP A 132 1.75 10.47 10.20
CA ASP A 132 2.59 11.66 10.17
C ASP A 132 2.55 12.41 8.83
N SER A 133 1.64 12.05 7.92
CA SER A 133 1.53 12.63 6.57
C SER A 133 1.37 14.15 6.53
N PHE A 134 0.97 14.77 7.63
CA PHE A 134 0.69 16.21 7.71
C PHE A 134 1.78 17.01 8.43
N GLY A 135 2.86 16.39 8.84
CA GLY A 135 3.96 16.99 9.58
C GLY A 135 4.47 16.07 10.69
N PRO A 136 5.38 16.56 11.56
CA PRO A 136 6.06 15.72 12.54
C PRO A 136 5.13 15.16 13.62
N ASP A 137 3.97 15.77 13.84
CA ASP A 137 3.00 15.31 14.83
C ASP A 137 2.04 14.30 14.23
N LEU A 138 1.84 13.20 14.96
CA LEU A 138 0.90 12.17 14.59
C LEU A 138 -0.53 12.65 14.76
N ARG A 139 -1.38 12.35 13.79
CA ARG A 139 -2.82 12.59 13.86
C ARG A 139 -3.61 11.59 13.01
N ALA A 140 -4.93 11.62 13.12
CA ALA A 140 -5.77 10.73 12.32
C ALA A 140 -5.87 11.19 10.86
N VAL A 141 -5.94 10.20 9.97
CA VAL A 141 -6.60 10.27 8.67
C VAL A 141 -7.87 9.42 8.77
N THR A 142 -9.00 9.92 8.24
CA THR A 142 -10.33 9.31 8.42
C THR A 142 -11.08 9.15 7.09
N ASN A 143 -10.38 9.24 5.97
CA ASN A 143 -10.93 9.16 4.63
C ASN A 143 -10.21 8.09 3.79
N GLY A 144 -9.83 6.97 4.42
CA GLY A 144 -9.35 5.81 3.69
C GLY A 144 -10.45 5.21 2.79
N LEU A 145 -10.14 4.20 2.00
CA LEU A 145 -11.09 3.63 1.05
C LEU A 145 -12.22 2.83 1.74
N GLY A 146 -12.11 2.52 3.03
CA GLY A 146 -13.14 1.82 3.79
C GLY A 146 -13.51 0.45 3.21
N LEU A 147 -12.56 -0.25 2.61
CA LEU A 147 -12.75 -1.65 2.22
C LEU A 147 -12.87 -2.53 3.46
N LEU A 148 -12.13 -2.17 4.50
CA LEU A 148 -12.22 -2.74 5.83
C LEU A 148 -12.78 -1.66 6.78
N PRO A 149 -13.94 -1.90 7.44
CA PRO A 149 -14.63 -0.89 8.25
C PRO A 149 -13.99 -0.75 9.65
N TYR A 150 -12.70 -0.50 9.69
CA TYR A 150 -11.87 -0.41 10.88
C TYR A 150 -10.80 0.67 10.70
N GLY A 151 -10.21 1.14 11.79
CA GLY A 151 -8.94 1.88 11.75
C GLY A 151 -7.75 0.93 11.55
N ASN A 152 -6.63 1.48 11.06
CA ASN A 152 -5.35 0.77 11.01
C ASN A 152 -4.26 1.56 11.74
N GLY A 153 -3.65 0.93 12.74
CA GLY A 153 -2.54 1.47 13.52
C GLY A 153 -1.23 0.82 13.13
N VAL A 154 -0.56 1.39 12.14
CA VAL A 154 0.77 0.90 11.68
C VAL A 154 1.89 1.38 12.60
N HIS A 155 3.03 0.67 12.57
CA HIS A 155 4.23 0.98 13.38
C HIS A 155 3.93 1.03 14.89
N TYR A 156 3.01 0.18 15.33
CA TYR A 156 2.42 0.24 16.66
C TYR A 156 3.44 0.02 17.77
N ASP A 157 4.36 -0.91 17.59
CA ASP A 157 5.43 -1.22 18.54
C ASP A 157 6.78 -0.62 18.17
N SER A 158 7.03 -0.39 16.87
CA SER A 158 8.31 0.11 16.36
C SER A 158 8.49 1.63 16.50
N GLU A 159 7.40 2.41 16.61
CA GLU A 159 7.45 3.85 16.81
C GLU A 159 6.80 4.24 18.16
N GLU A 160 7.60 4.72 19.11
CA GLU A 160 7.20 5.01 20.50
C GLU A 160 5.93 5.87 20.61
N ARG A 161 5.73 6.84 19.72
CA ARG A 161 4.58 7.75 19.76
C ARG A 161 3.29 7.16 19.17
N ARG A 162 3.36 6.05 18.42
CA ARG A 162 2.18 5.48 17.74
C ARG A 162 1.16 4.93 18.72
N ARG A 163 1.58 4.06 19.62
CA ARG A 163 0.69 3.40 20.59
C ARG A 163 -0.13 4.40 21.42
N PRO A 164 0.45 5.39 22.12
CA PRO A 164 -0.34 6.34 22.90
C PRO A 164 -1.25 7.20 22.04
N THR A 165 -0.82 7.60 20.84
CA THR A 165 -1.66 8.39 19.92
C THR A 165 -2.85 7.59 19.41
N ILE A 166 -2.64 6.34 19.00
CA ILE A 166 -3.73 5.45 18.55
C ILE A 166 -4.75 5.25 19.66
N HIS A 167 -4.29 4.99 20.90
CA HIS A 167 -5.19 4.83 22.04
C HIS A 167 -6.01 6.09 22.31
N ALA A 168 -5.41 7.27 22.19
CA ALA A 168 -6.12 8.54 22.35
C ALA A 168 -7.19 8.74 21.26
N LEU A 169 -6.83 8.49 19.98
CA LEU A 169 -7.73 8.62 18.84
C LEU A 169 -8.90 7.63 18.85
N VAL A 170 -8.70 6.45 19.40
CA VAL A 170 -9.79 5.48 19.62
C VAL A 170 -10.62 5.87 20.83
N GLY A 171 -9.98 6.34 21.89
CA GLY A 171 -10.65 6.74 23.14
C GLY A 171 -11.55 7.96 22.98
N ASP A 172 -11.20 8.91 22.12
CA ASP A 172 -12.02 10.10 21.81
C ASP A 172 -13.03 9.89 20.66
N GLY A 173 -13.02 8.68 20.05
CA GLY A 173 -13.93 8.32 18.96
C GLY A 173 -13.55 8.85 17.58
N THR A 174 -12.37 9.47 17.43
CA THR A 174 -11.85 9.89 16.11
C THR A 174 -11.60 8.71 15.19
N LEU A 175 -11.06 7.61 15.73
CA LEU A 175 -10.98 6.30 15.07
C LEU A 175 -11.90 5.31 15.76
N GLY A 176 -12.54 4.44 14.97
CA GLY A 176 -13.29 3.31 15.48
C GLY A 176 -12.39 2.19 16.00
N VAL A 177 -12.93 0.96 16.04
CA VAL A 177 -12.11 -0.24 16.32
C VAL A 177 -10.92 -0.26 15.38
N THR A 178 -9.71 -0.40 15.94
CA THR A 178 -8.46 -0.26 15.19
C THR A 178 -7.64 -1.53 15.30
N HIS A 179 -7.25 -2.07 14.15
CA HIS A 179 -6.29 -3.16 14.03
C HIS A 179 -4.87 -2.58 14.05
N CYS A 180 -4.01 -3.10 14.91
CA CYS A 180 -2.63 -2.64 15.04
C CYS A 180 -1.67 -3.63 14.39
N THR A 181 -0.73 -3.09 13.64
CA THR A 181 0.32 -3.84 12.92
C THR A 181 1.67 -3.19 13.13
N ASP A 182 2.74 -3.96 12.92
CA ASP A 182 4.12 -3.45 13.02
C ASP A 182 4.91 -3.73 11.75
#